data_a9c77a3874d3cab0069843a269d47498
#
_entry.id   a9c77a3874d3cab0069843a269d47498
#
_cell.length_a   1.000
_cell.length_b   1.000
_cell.length_c   1.000
_cell.angle_alpha   90.00
_cell.angle_beta   90.00
_cell.angle_gamma   90.00
#
_symmetry.space_group_name_H-M   'P 1'
#
loop_
_entity.id
_entity.type
_entity.pdbx_description
1 polymer ?
#
loop_
_entity_poly.entity_id
_entity_poly.type
_entity_poly.pdbx_seq_one_letter_code
_entity_poly.pdbx_strand_id
1 'polypeptide(L)'
;MVILITGASHTGKTMLAQRLLERYGYPYLSQDHLKMGLIRSGQTDLTPADDDALTGYLWPIVREMVKTAIENRQNLIVEGCYVPFDWRKDFGEDYLADIRFLCLAMSDAYIDAHFDDIAAHGSDIESRLDDSYLTPDLLKAENRRYAEGFRAAGEQVTWIEGEYSILA
;
A
#
# COMPACT_ATOMS: atom_id res chain seq x y z
N MET A 1 6.93 -1.15 -16.87
CA MET A 1 5.78 -0.50 -16.17
C MET A 1 5.80 -0.88 -14.70
N VAL A 2 5.66 0.08 -13.80
CA VAL A 2 5.53 -0.16 -12.36
C VAL A 2 4.11 0.19 -11.91
N ILE A 3 3.55 -0.60 -11.00
CA ILE A 3 2.25 -0.33 -10.37
C ILE A 3 2.51 -0.09 -8.88
N LEU A 4 2.26 1.13 -8.39
CA LEU A 4 2.28 1.46 -6.98
C LEU A 4 0.89 1.31 -6.39
N ILE A 5 0.72 0.43 -5.41
CA ILE A 5 -0.55 0.19 -4.71
C ILE A 5 -0.38 0.63 -3.26
N THR A 6 -1.14 1.61 -2.84
CA THR A 6 -1.11 2.12 -1.46
C THR A 6 -2.51 2.31 -0.88
N GLY A 7 -2.60 2.78 0.34
CA GLY A 7 -3.84 3.01 1.06
C GLY A 7 -3.78 2.50 2.49
N ALA A 8 -4.86 2.69 3.24
CA ALA A 8 -4.97 2.29 4.63
C ALA A 8 -4.78 0.77 4.84
N SER A 9 -4.57 0.38 6.08
CA SER A 9 -4.57 -1.05 6.46
C SER A 9 -5.88 -1.72 6.05
N HIS A 10 -5.83 -3.04 5.83
CA HIS A 10 -7.00 -3.89 5.50
C HIS A 10 -7.73 -3.55 4.18
N THR A 11 -7.22 -2.65 3.35
CA THR A 11 -7.85 -2.33 2.05
C THR A 11 -7.58 -3.36 0.95
N GLY A 12 -6.94 -4.49 1.27
CA GLY A 12 -6.69 -5.57 0.31
C GLY A 12 -5.56 -5.30 -0.70
N LYS A 13 -4.60 -4.43 -0.37
CA LYS A 13 -3.44 -4.12 -1.24
C LYS A 13 -2.69 -5.39 -1.67
N THR A 14 -2.33 -6.23 -0.72
CA THR A 14 -1.59 -7.48 -0.96
C THR A 14 -2.41 -8.46 -1.78
N MET A 15 -3.73 -8.55 -1.52
CA MET A 15 -4.63 -9.38 -2.33
C MET A 15 -4.70 -8.88 -3.78
N LEU A 16 -4.78 -7.57 -3.99
CA LEU A 16 -4.75 -6.96 -5.33
C LEU A 16 -3.42 -7.26 -6.03
N ALA A 17 -2.29 -7.09 -5.33
CA ALA A 17 -0.97 -7.40 -5.87
C ALA A 17 -0.84 -8.87 -6.27
N GLN A 18 -1.35 -9.79 -5.45
CA GLN A 18 -1.38 -11.22 -5.74
C GLN A 18 -2.21 -11.54 -6.99
N ARG A 19 -3.41 -10.95 -7.13
CA ARG A 19 -4.25 -11.13 -8.33
C ARG A 19 -3.59 -10.59 -9.59
N LEU A 20 -2.90 -9.44 -9.49
CA LEU A 20 -2.15 -8.89 -10.62
C LEU A 20 -0.96 -9.77 -11.01
N LEU A 21 -0.26 -10.35 -10.04
CA LEU A 21 0.78 -11.35 -10.30
C LEU A 21 0.21 -12.56 -11.04
N GLU A 22 -0.90 -13.13 -10.58
CA GLU A 22 -1.55 -14.29 -11.21
C GLU A 22 -2.05 -13.99 -12.61
N ARG A 23 -2.60 -12.80 -12.84
CA ARG A 23 -3.18 -12.41 -14.13
C ARG A 23 -2.15 -11.99 -15.17
N TYR A 24 -1.11 -11.25 -14.76
CA TYR A 24 -0.16 -10.61 -15.67
C TYR A 24 1.27 -11.10 -15.52
N GLY A 25 1.57 -11.91 -14.52
CA GLY A 25 2.92 -12.39 -14.25
C GLY A 25 3.86 -11.29 -13.72
N TYR A 26 3.32 -10.18 -13.19
CA TYR A 26 4.14 -9.12 -12.63
C TYR A 26 4.53 -9.46 -11.19
N PRO A 27 5.83 -9.55 -10.87
CA PRO A 27 6.26 -9.77 -9.50
C PRO A 27 5.87 -8.57 -8.63
N TYR A 28 5.64 -8.81 -7.33
CA TYR A 28 5.40 -7.71 -6.40
C TYR A 28 6.40 -7.67 -5.26
N LEU A 29 6.70 -6.44 -4.84
CA LEU A 29 7.45 -6.10 -3.64
C LEU A 29 6.46 -5.62 -2.58
N SER A 30 6.33 -6.38 -1.49
CA SER A 30 5.62 -5.91 -0.29
C SER A 30 6.54 -5.01 0.54
N GLN A 31 6.08 -3.79 0.83
CA GLN A 31 6.80 -2.89 1.73
C GLN A 31 6.85 -3.44 3.16
N ASP A 32 5.87 -4.24 3.57
CA ASP A 32 5.89 -4.92 4.88
C ASP A 32 6.97 -5.99 4.94
N HIS A 33 7.22 -6.74 3.88
CA HIS A 33 8.33 -7.68 3.83
C HIS A 33 9.68 -6.95 3.90
N LEU A 34 9.83 -5.86 3.16
CA LEU A 34 11.05 -5.03 3.21
C LEU A 34 11.26 -4.46 4.62
N LYS A 35 10.22 -3.88 5.22
CA LYS A 35 10.20 -3.38 6.60
C LYS A 35 10.70 -4.43 7.59
N MET A 36 10.05 -5.58 7.60
CA MET A 36 10.40 -6.65 8.54
C MET A 36 11.79 -7.22 8.29
N GLY A 37 12.23 -7.29 7.03
CA GLY A 37 13.59 -7.68 6.69
C GLY A 37 14.64 -6.74 7.28
N LEU A 38 14.44 -5.42 7.15
CA LEU A 38 15.36 -4.41 7.68
C LEU A 38 15.36 -4.36 9.21
N ILE A 39 14.19 -4.43 9.85
CA ILE A 39 14.07 -4.46 11.31
C ILE A 39 14.74 -5.71 11.89
N ARG A 40 14.37 -6.91 11.40
CA ARG A 40 14.85 -8.18 11.95
C ARG A 40 16.33 -8.42 11.68
N SER A 41 16.89 -7.84 10.62
CA SER A 41 18.32 -7.90 10.34
C SER A 41 19.15 -6.83 11.07
N GLY A 42 18.53 -5.98 11.89
CA GLY A 42 19.21 -4.94 12.67
C GLY A 42 19.73 -3.77 11.82
N GLN A 43 19.15 -3.52 10.63
CA GLN A 43 19.53 -2.39 9.79
C GLN A 43 18.89 -1.06 10.26
N THR A 44 17.96 -1.12 11.19
CA THR A 44 17.30 0.03 11.80
C THR A 44 16.86 -0.32 13.23
N ASP A 45 16.83 0.70 14.10
CA ASP A 45 16.29 0.61 15.45
C ASP A 45 14.78 0.91 15.51
N LEU A 46 14.16 1.23 14.34
CA LEU A 46 12.72 1.44 14.25
C LEU A 46 11.97 0.14 14.54
N THR A 47 10.78 0.29 15.09
CA THR A 47 9.85 -0.80 15.38
C THR A 47 8.65 -0.77 14.43
N PRO A 48 7.85 -1.84 14.31
CA PRO A 48 6.64 -1.83 13.49
C PRO A 48 5.60 -0.77 13.88
N ALA A 49 5.71 -0.17 15.08
CA ALA A 49 4.81 0.89 15.56
C ALA A 49 5.22 2.30 15.11
N ASP A 50 6.40 2.46 14.51
CA ASP A 50 6.95 3.76 14.11
C ASP A 50 6.56 4.14 12.66
N ASP A 51 5.28 4.05 12.30
CA ASP A 51 4.78 4.16 10.92
C ASP A 51 5.24 5.42 10.15
N ASP A 52 5.19 6.59 10.77
CA ASP A 52 5.61 7.83 10.11
C ASP A 52 7.13 7.84 9.83
N ALA A 53 7.93 7.39 10.80
CA ALA A 53 9.38 7.25 10.64
C ALA A 53 9.73 6.17 9.63
N LEU A 54 8.99 5.06 9.60
CA LEU A 54 9.14 3.99 8.63
C LEU A 54 8.86 4.45 7.21
N THR A 55 7.88 5.32 6.98
CA THR A 55 7.66 5.92 5.65
C THR A 55 8.89 6.67 5.17
N GLY A 56 9.46 7.53 6.01
CA GLY A 56 10.68 8.27 5.69
C GLY A 56 11.92 7.39 5.49
N TYR A 57 11.99 6.26 6.17
CA TYR A 57 13.10 5.31 6.08
C TYR A 57 13.00 4.37 4.86
N LEU A 58 11.81 3.83 4.59
CA LEU A 58 11.60 2.85 3.52
C LEU A 58 11.49 3.49 2.13
N TRP A 59 10.84 4.65 2.04
CA TRP A 59 10.55 5.26 0.75
C TRP A 59 11.79 5.57 -0.10
N PRO A 60 12.90 6.13 0.44
CA PRO A 60 14.12 6.32 -0.35
C PRO A 60 14.65 5.02 -0.97
N ILE A 61 14.52 3.89 -0.28
CA ILE A 61 14.94 2.58 -0.80
C ILE A 61 14.00 2.14 -1.92
N VAL A 62 12.70 2.17 -1.65
CA VAL A 62 11.65 1.72 -2.59
C VAL A 62 11.68 2.53 -3.89
N ARG A 63 11.78 3.87 -3.82
CA ARG A 63 11.83 4.72 -5.01
C ARG A 63 13.01 4.38 -5.94
N GLU A 64 14.20 4.08 -5.37
CA GLU A 64 15.35 3.71 -6.18
C GLU A 64 15.20 2.30 -6.79
N MET A 65 14.52 1.38 -6.10
CA MET A 65 14.14 0.09 -6.68
C MET A 65 13.15 0.26 -7.83
N VAL A 66 12.17 1.17 -7.69
CA VAL A 66 11.22 1.53 -8.76
C VAL A 66 11.95 2.09 -9.98
N LYS A 67 12.87 3.06 -9.79
CA LYS A 67 13.68 3.62 -10.88
C LYS A 67 14.48 2.52 -11.59
N THR A 68 15.16 1.68 -10.81
CA THR A 68 15.93 0.56 -11.36
C THR A 68 15.08 -0.40 -12.19
N ALA A 69 13.88 -0.74 -11.72
CA ALA A 69 12.96 -1.59 -12.48
C ALA A 69 12.55 -0.94 -13.82
N ILE A 70 12.27 0.37 -13.82
CA ILE A 70 11.92 1.12 -15.04
C ILE A 70 13.10 1.16 -16.02
N GLU A 71 14.30 1.49 -15.55
CA GLU A 71 15.53 1.55 -16.34
C GLU A 71 15.85 0.20 -17.00
N ASN A 72 15.58 -0.89 -16.28
CA ASN A 72 15.74 -2.27 -16.77
C ASN A 72 14.55 -2.75 -17.61
N ARG A 73 13.54 -1.91 -17.85
CA ARG A 73 12.29 -2.28 -18.58
C ARG A 73 11.57 -3.48 -17.96
N GLN A 74 11.66 -3.61 -16.64
CA GLN A 74 10.98 -4.66 -15.89
C GLN A 74 9.60 -4.21 -15.46
N ASN A 75 8.68 -5.18 -15.33
CA ASN A 75 7.41 -4.95 -14.68
C ASN A 75 7.55 -5.25 -13.19
N LEU A 76 6.99 -4.37 -12.35
CA LEU A 76 7.03 -4.52 -10.90
C LEU A 76 5.75 -3.95 -10.29
N ILE A 77 5.18 -4.65 -9.33
CA ILE A 77 4.16 -4.13 -8.44
C ILE A 77 4.84 -3.79 -7.11
N VAL A 78 4.59 -2.62 -6.57
CA VAL A 78 4.98 -2.26 -5.20
C VAL A 78 3.72 -2.01 -4.41
N GLU A 79 3.54 -2.72 -3.30
CA GLU A 79 2.38 -2.55 -2.45
C GLU A 79 2.77 -2.27 -1.00
N GLY A 80 1.98 -1.43 -0.33
CA GLY A 80 2.15 -1.10 1.08
C GLY A 80 1.63 0.28 1.45
N CYS A 81 1.72 0.63 2.72
CA CYS A 81 1.25 1.91 3.24
C CYS A 81 2.35 2.99 3.32
N TYR A 82 3.61 2.65 3.04
CA TYR A 82 4.76 3.54 3.22
C TYR A 82 5.11 4.34 1.96
N VAL A 83 4.10 4.90 1.28
CA VAL A 83 4.25 5.82 0.14
C VAL A 83 3.89 7.22 0.62
N PRO A 84 4.79 8.22 0.56
CA PRO A 84 4.46 9.58 0.97
C PRO A 84 3.43 10.22 0.04
N PHE A 85 2.60 11.12 0.55
CA PHE A 85 1.55 11.76 -0.25
C PHE A 85 2.10 12.52 -1.46
N ASP A 86 3.27 13.11 -1.32
CA ASP A 86 3.97 13.87 -2.36
C ASP A 86 4.98 13.05 -3.17
N TRP A 87 4.80 11.75 -3.26
CA TRP A 87 5.72 10.78 -3.89
C TRP A 87 6.18 11.17 -5.31
N ARG A 88 5.32 11.85 -6.07
CA ARG A 88 5.63 12.24 -7.47
C ARG A 88 6.85 13.14 -7.58
N LYS A 89 7.13 13.97 -6.57
CA LYS A 89 8.29 14.87 -6.56
C LYS A 89 9.64 14.16 -6.69
N ASP A 90 9.68 12.88 -6.33
CA ASP A 90 10.89 12.07 -6.32
C ASP A 90 11.20 11.41 -7.69
N PHE A 91 10.32 11.62 -8.68
CA PHE A 91 10.45 11.07 -10.03
C PHE A 91 10.38 12.16 -11.09
N GLY A 92 11.28 12.07 -12.08
CA GLY A 92 11.16 12.86 -13.30
C GLY A 92 10.01 12.38 -14.20
N GLU A 93 9.65 13.20 -15.20
CA GLU A 93 8.55 12.89 -16.12
C GLU A 93 8.74 11.55 -16.85
N ASP A 94 9.98 11.21 -17.19
CA ASP A 94 10.32 9.95 -17.86
C ASP A 94 9.98 8.73 -17.00
N TYR A 95 10.20 8.80 -15.69
CA TYR A 95 9.79 7.73 -14.78
C TYR A 95 8.30 7.71 -14.55
N LEU A 96 7.68 8.90 -14.35
CA LEU A 96 6.23 9.03 -14.08
C LEU A 96 5.38 8.45 -15.21
N ALA A 97 5.86 8.51 -16.47
CA ALA A 97 5.19 7.91 -17.62
C ALA A 97 5.02 6.38 -17.51
N ASP A 98 5.93 5.71 -16.79
CA ASP A 98 5.94 4.26 -16.58
C ASP A 98 5.37 3.80 -15.24
N ILE A 99 4.86 4.74 -14.42
CA ILE A 99 4.25 4.44 -13.12
C ILE A 99 2.72 4.55 -13.19
N ARG A 100 2.04 3.51 -12.75
CA ARG A 100 0.59 3.52 -12.46
C ARG A 100 0.41 3.56 -10.95
N PHE A 101 -0.37 4.52 -10.46
CA PHE A 101 -0.62 4.71 -9.04
C PHE A 101 -2.06 4.33 -8.70
N LEU A 102 -2.23 3.56 -7.63
CA LEU A 102 -3.52 3.13 -7.08
C LEU A 102 -3.53 3.39 -5.57
N CYS A 103 -4.41 4.28 -5.11
CA CYS A 103 -4.70 4.44 -3.70
C CYS A 103 -6.04 3.79 -3.39
N LEU A 104 -6.05 2.79 -2.51
CA LEU A 104 -7.26 2.09 -2.08
C LEU A 104 -7.76 2.67 -0.76
N ALA A 105 -9.06 2.98 -0.69
CA ALA A 105 -9.71 3.40 0.54
C ALA A 105 -11.12 2.81 0.65
N MET A 106 -11.51 2.43 1.85
CA MET A 106 -12.87 2.01 2.16
C MET A 106 -13.70 3.21 2.61
N SER A 107 -14.96 3.26 2.15
CA SER A 107 -15.91 4.25 2.68
C SER A 107 -16.32 3.92 4.10
N ASP A 108 -16.74 4.92 4.86
CA ASP A 108 -17.25 4.72 6.22
C ASP A 108 -18.43 3.74 6.26
N ALA A 109 -19.34 3.86 5.28
CA ALA A 109 -20.49 2.98 5.18
C ALA A 109 -20.09 1.52 4.89
N TYR A 110 -19.05 1.31 4.08
CA TYR A 110 -18.51 0.00 3.82
C TYR A 110 -17.90 -0.62 5.08
N ILE A 111 -17.11 0.17 5.82
CA ILE A 111 -16.49 -0.28 7.08
C ILE A 111 -17.57 -0.64 8.10
N ASP A 112 -18.62 0.20 8.26
CA ASP A 112 -19.71 -0.08 9.21
C ASP A 112 -20.47 -1.37 8.87
N ALA A 113 -20.66 -1.64 7.58
CA ALA A 113 -21.40 -2.81 7.13
C ALA A 113 -20.59 -4.12 7.17
N HIS A 114 -19.26 -4.05 7.06
CA HIS A 114 -18.39 -5.21 6.81
C HIS A 114 -17.23 -5.34 7.81
N PHE A 115 -17.27 -4.65 8.95
CA PHE A 115 -16.13 -4.60 9.88
C PHE A 115 -15.65 -5.99 10.32
N ASP A 116 -16.58 -6.88 10.68
CA ASP A 116 -16.24 -8.23 11.13
C ASP A 116 -15.56 -9.05 10.01
N ASP A 117 -16.01 -8.89 8.78
CA ASP A 117 -15.40 -9.54 7.61
C ASP A 117 -14.02 -8.97 7.33
N ILE A 118 -13.86 -7.63 7.40
CA ILE A 118 -12.58 -6.95 7.20
C ILE A 118 -11.55 -7.45 8.23
N ALA A 119 -11.94 -7.53 9.49
CA ALA A 119 -11.08 -8.02 10.57
C ALA A 119 -10.73 -9.50 10.39
N ALA A 120 -11.70 -10.33 9.99
CA ALA A 120 -11.49 -11.76 9.76
C ALA A 120 -10.52 -12.04 8.60
N HIS A 121 -10.60 -11.26 7.52
CA HIS A 121 -9.77 -11.41 6.32
C HIS A 121 -8.42 -10.67 6.37
N GLY A 122 -8.12 -9.98 7.46
CA GLY A 122 -6.84 -9.26 7.65
C GLY A 122 -5.60 -10.14 7.52
N SER A 123 -5.73 -11.44 7.74
CA SER A 123 -4.63 -12.42 7.72
C SER A 123 -4.70 -13.45 6.57
N ASP A 124 -5.53 -13.23 5.54
CA ASP A 124 -5.71 -14.22 4.45
C ASP A 124 -4.43 -14.46 3.64
N ILE A 125 -3.63 -13.44 3.43
CA ILE A 125 -2.39 -13.52 2.66
C ILE A 125 -1.16 -13.31 3.55
N GLU A 126 -1.27 -12.49 4.59
CA GLU A 126 -0.19 -12.17 5.52
C GLU A 126 -0.61 -12.53 6.95
N SER A 127 0.27 -13.22 7.68
CA SER A 127 0.04 -13.44 9.11
C SER A 127 0.31 -12.14 9.87
N ARG A 128 -0.72 -11.51 10.40
CA ARG A 128 -0.61 -10.32 11.25
C ARG A 128 -0.34 -10.72 12.69
N LEU A 129 0.56 -9.98 13.35
CA LEU A 129 1.01 -10.32 14.70
C LEU A 129 -0.04 -9.99 15.76
N ASP A 130 -0.76 -8.88 15.60
CA ASP A 130 -1.82 -8.44 16.52
C ASP A 130 -2.71 -7.40 15.86
N ASP A 131 -3.99 -7.71 15.70
CA ASP A 131 -5.04 -6.79 15.22
C ASP A 131 -6.08 -6.49 16.33
N SER A 132 -5.79 -6.85 17.59
CA SER A 132 -6.71 -6.70 18.72
C SER A 132 -7.10 -5.24 19.02
N TYR A 133 -6.30 -4.28 18.54
CA TYR A 133 -6.55 -2.84 18.67
C TYR A 133 -7.47 -2.28 17.57
N LEU A 134 -7.79 -3.07 16.54
CA LEU A 134 -8.58 -2.59 15.41
C LEU A 134 -10.02 -2.28 15.84
N THR A 135 -10.46 -1.08 15.53
CA THR A 135 -11.85 -0.64 15.74
C THR A 135 -12.39 -0.01 14.46
N PRO A 136 -13.72 0.03 14.25
CA PRO A 136 -14.31 0.72 13.12
C PRO A 136 -13.87 2.19 13.01
N ASP A 137 -13.81 2.89 14.14
CA ASP A 137 -13.44 4.31 14.16
C ASP A 137 -11.98 4.54 13.77
N LEU A 138 -11.07 3.68 14.24
CA LEU A 138 -9.66 3.72 13.87
C LEU A 138 -9.50 3.46 12.36
N LEU A 139 -10.17 2.44 11.85
CA LEU A 139 -10.12 2.08 10.44
C LEU A 139 -10.67 3.19 9.54
N LYS A 140 -11.78 3.83 9.94
CA LYS A 140 -12.34 4.99 9.24
C LYS A 140 -11.37 6.17 9.24
N ALA A 141 -10.79 6.50 10.40
CA ALA A 141 -9.84 7.60 10.53
C ALA A 141 -8.61 7.38 9.63
N GLU A 142 -8.07 6.17 9.58
CA GLU A 142 -6.94 5.82 8.73
C GLU A 142 -7.31 5.93 7.24
N ASN A 143 -8.45 5.37 6.82
CA ASN A 143 -8.92 5.46 5.43
C ASN A 143 -9.13 6.91 4.98
N ARG A 144 -9.73 7.76 5.82
CA ARG A 144 -9.88 9.20 5.55
C ARG A 144 -8.52 9.88 5.40
N ARG A 145 -7.57 9.62 6.31
CA ARG A 145 -6.21 10.18 6.25
C ARG A 145 -5.54 9.90 4.91
N TYR A 146 -5.58 8.65 4.44
CA TYR A 146 -4.99 8.28 3.14
C TYR A 146 -5.73 8.93 1.98
N ALA A 147 -7.07 8.87 1.98
CA ALA A 147 -7.87 9.43 0.92
C ALA A 147 -7.69 10.96 0.80
N GLU A 148 -7.73 11.68 1.91
CA GLU A 148 -7.55 13.14 1.94
C GLU A 148 -6.14 13.54 1.57
N GLY A 149 -5.12 12.84 2.10
CA GLY A 149 -3.71 13.13 1.83
C GLY A 149 -3.37 12.98 0.35
N PHE A 150 -3.76 11.87 -0.27
CA PHE A 150 -3.49 11.66 -1.69
C PHE A 150 -4.35 12.55 -2.60
N ARG A 151 -5.62 12.83 -2.25
CA ARG A 151 -6.43 13.80 -3.00
C ARG A 151 -5.85 15.21 -2.95
N ALA A 152 -5.36 15.65 -1.80
CA ALA A 152 -4.69 16.95 -1.65
C ALA A 152 -3.41 17.04 -2.51
N ALA A 153 -2.75 15.91 -2.75
CA ALA A 153 -1.61 15.80 -3.65
C ALA A 153 -1.99 15.61 -5.14
N GLY A 154 -3.29 15.63 -5.48
CA GLY A 154 -3.78 15.52 -6.85
C GLY A 154 -3.97 14.09 -7.36
N GLU A 155 -3.91 13.09 -6.48
CA GLU A 155 -4.12 11.68 -6.84
C GLU A 155 -5.61 11.30 -6.81
N GLN A 156 -5.94 10.31 -7.62
CA GLN A 156 -7.25 9.66 -7.56
C GLN A 156 -7.26 8.56 -6.52
N VAL A 157 -8.39 8.43 -5.81
CA VAL A 157 -8.62 7.38 -4.81
C VAL A 157 -9.64 6.39 -5.36
N THR A 158 -9.30 5.12 -5.31
CA THR A 158 -10.20 4.02 -5.64
C THR A 158 -10.97 3.63 -4.39
N TRP A 159 -12.28 3.90 -4.39
CA TRP A 159 -13.16 3.62 -3.25
C TRP A 159 -13.68 2.19 -3.28
N ILE A 160 -13.63 1.55 -2.14
CA ILE A 160 -14.26 0.25 -1.89
C ILE A 160 -15.59 0.53 -1.18
N GLU A 161 -16.70 0.37 -1.93
CA GLU A 161 -18.06 0.71 -1.47
C GLU A 161 -19.06 -0.45 -1.62
N GLY A 162 -18.64 -1.55 -2.23
CA GLY A 162 -19.47 -2.74 -2.48
C GLY A 162 -18.63 -4.01 -2.56
N GLU A 163 -19.08 -5.01 -3.33
CA GLU A 163 -18.27 -6.20 -3.55
C GLU A 163 -16.86 -5.81 -3.97
N TYR A 164 -15.86 -6.45 -3.36
CA TYR A 164 -14.45 -6.19 -3.65
C TYR A 164 -14.11 -6.64 -5.08
N SER A 165 -14.44 -5.80 -6.06
CA SER A 165 -14.32 -6.08 -7.50
C SER A 165 -13.26 -5.22 -8.20
N ILE A 166 -12.20 -4.80 -7.50
CA ILE A 166 -11.15 -3.91 -8.05
C ILE A 166 -10.46 -4.51 -9.29
N LEU A 167 -10.70 -5.76 -9.59
CA LEU A 167 -10.25 -6.45 -10.80
C LEU A 167 -11.36 -7.33 -11.39
N ALA A 168 -12.45 -6.74 -11.80
CA ALA A 168 -13.33 -7.38 -12.76
C ALA A 168 -12.81 -7.18 -14.18
#